data_e0befc97171fea8f7d4760bd8ba57787
#
_entry.id   e0befc97171fea8f7d4760bd8ba57787
#
_cell.length_a   1.000
_cell.length_b   1.000
_cell.length_c   1.000
_cell.angle_alpha   90.00
_cell.angle_beta   90.00
_cell.angle_gamma   90.00
#
_symmetry.space_group_name_H-M   'P 1'
#
loop_
_entity.id
_entity.type
_entity.pdbx_description
1 polymer ?
#
loop_
_entity_poly.entity_id
_entity_poly.type
_entity_poly.pdbx_seq_one_letter_code
_entity_poly.pdbx_strand_id
1 'polypeptide(L)'
;PTMPELTPSSLPAATVEKPRRFRIPLVWIIPLVAALIGVFLAARTYYEQGPTITIQFKTGEGLEPGKTRIKYKDVDVGQIAAVALAEDGSHVVATARLARQASRLLVDDTRFWVVSAKVSGSSVSGLGTLLSGAHVGLDVGKSEAARRNFVALDTAPAVTFDAPGQVFVLQADTLGSISAGTPIYFRRIEAGQVTGFRLDEEGKRVEVQIFIKAPYDRFVSADSRFWNAGGVDVKLGPEGVQVNTESLASIVAGGIAFLTPEGADSEPAKRNQAFRLFPNRSEALKQPHSQLLSYVLRFSESVRGLSVGAPVDFRGIPVGEVTAIRPDFHPRATDLGLMVEVAIFPGRLQTYSQPGKTTFFGKDAHSDDFRAFIDQLIANGLRAQL
;
A
#
# COMPACT_ATOMS: atom_id res chain seq x y z
N PRO A 1 -37.20 42.69 124.39
CA PRO A 1 -37.08 42.97 122.99
C PRO A 1 -36.31 41.87 122.33
N THR A 2 -37.00 41.18 121.59
CA THR A 2 -36.56 39.94 120.91
C THR A 2 -36.02 40.27 119.51
N MET A 3 -34.85 39.78 119.23
CA MET A 3 -34.27 39.81 117.90
C MET A 3 -34.96 38.77 117.05
N PRO A 4 -35.22 39.07 115.77
CA PRO A 4 -35.69 38.06 114.82
C PRO A 4 -34.55 37.29 114.21
N GLU A 5 -34.71 35.99 114.06
CA GLU A 5 -33.89 34.98 113.51
C GLU A 5 -33.77 35.13 111.97
N LEU A 6 -32.55 35.19 111.42
CA LEU A 6 -32.31 35.23 110.03
C LEU A 6 -32.24 33.78 109.46
N THR A 7 -33.18 33.43 108.67
CA THR A 7 -33.21 32.16 107.95
C THR A 7 -32.19 32.21 106.78
N PRO A 8 -31.40 31.17 106.51
CA PRO A 8 -30.43 31.15 105.40
C PRO A 8 -31.14 30.99 104.07
N SER A 9 -30.88 31.95 103.22
CA SER A 9 -31.30 31.95 101.81
C SER A 9 -30.71 30.76 101.08
N SER A 10 -31.58 29.89 100.55
CA SER A 10 -31.18 28.77 99.68
C SER A 10 -30.61 29.27 98.35
N LEU A 11 -29.37 28.96 98.09
CA LEU A 11 -28.74 29.20 96.83
C LEU A 11 -29.39 28.33 95.69
N PRO A 12 -29.68 28.92 94.50
CA PRO A 12 -30.28 28.13 93.46
C PRO A 12 -29.25 27.13 92.87
N ALA A 13 -29.68 25.86 92.72
CA ALA A 13 -28.87 24.78 92.16
C ALA A 13 -28.50 25.10 90.75
N ALA A 14 -27.23 24.95 90.48
CA ALA A 14 -26.69 25.09 89.10
C ALA A 14 -27.32 24.05 88.15
N THR A 15 -28.14 24.48 87.24
CA THR A 15 -28.70 23.67 86.17
C THR A 15 -27.62 23.45 85.14
N VAL A 16 -27.11 22.22 84.95
CA VAL A 16 -26.24 21.81 83.90
C VAL A 16 -27.04 21.78 82.57
N GLU A 17 -26.87 22.81 81.73
CA GLU A 17 -27.44 22.80 80.39
C GLU A 17 -26.78 21.64 79.61
N LYS A 18 -27.60 20.69 79.12
CA LYS A 18 -27.17 19.64 78.19
C LYS A 18 -26.60 20.32 76.91
N PRO A 19 -25.46 19.84 76.40
CA PRO A 19 -24.89 20.42 75.20
C PRO A 19 -25.90 20.39 74.04
N ARG A 20 -26.20 21.56 73.49
CA ARG A 20 -27.06 21.72 72.32
C ARG A 20 -26.53 20.83 71.21
N ARG A 21 -27.27 19.79 70.85
CA ARG A 21 -26.99 19.01 69.59
C ARG A 21 -26.94 19.99 68.48
N PHE A 22 -25.79 19.97 67.76
CA PHE A 22 -25.50 20.80 66.58
C PHE A 22 -26.60 20.54 65.55
N ARG A 23 -27.63 21.35 65.50
CA ARG A 23 -28.67 21.34 64.47
C ARG A 23 -28.17 22.28 63.40
N ILE A 24 -27.70 21.72 62.28
CA ILE A 24 -27.34 22.54 61.08
C ILE A 24 -28.63 23.32 60.75
N PRO A 25 -28.62 24.66 60.79
CA PRO A 25 -29.77 25.44 60.39
C PRO A 25 -30.09 25.16 58.93
N LEU A 26 -31.39 25.02 58.64
CA LEU A 26 -31.89 24.70 57.30
C LEU A 26 -31.25 25.59 56.17
N VAL A 27 -30.89 26.79 56.51
CA VAL A 27 -30.22 27.78 55.64
C VAL A 27 -28.86 27.28 55.12
N TRP A 28 -28.13 26.42 55.86
CA TRP A 28 -26.86 25.86 55.44
C TRP A 28 -26.97 24.65 54.52
N ILE A 29 -28.16 24.11 54.33
CA ILE A 29 -28.39 22.97 53.44
C ILE A 29 -28.19 23.40 51.98
N ILE A 30 -28.65 24.60 51.59
CA ILE A 30 -28.54 25.11 50.24
C ILE A 30 -27.05 25.27 49.81
N PRO A 31 -26.18 26.00 50.55
CA PRO A 31 -24.77 26.10 50.19
C PRO A 31 -24.04 24.76 50.28
N LEU A 32 -24.42 23.87 51.19
CA LEU A 32 -23.81 22.54 51.28
C LEU A 32 -24.16 21.65 50.06
N VAL A 33 -25.41 21.68 49.62
CA VAL A 33 -25.85 20.99 48.41
C VAL A 33 -25.15 21.59 47.17
N ALA A 34 -25.07 22.91 47.09
CA ALA A 34 -24.35 23.58 46.00
C ALA A 34 -22.85 23.21 45.97
N ALA A 35 -22.20 23.16 47.15
CA ALA A 35 -20.83 22.72 47.28
C ALA A 35 -20.64 21.24 46.85
N LEU A 36 -21.56 20.37 47.27
CA LEU A 36 -21.56 18.95 46.87
C LEU A 36 -21.74 18.78 45.37
N ILE A 37 -22.65 19.53 44.75
CA ILE A 37 -22.83 19.53 43.29
C ILE A 37 -21.56 20.05 42.62
N GLY A 38 -20.96 21.12 43.13
CA GLY A 38 -19.71 21.65 42.61
C GLY A 38 -18.56 20.65 42.68
N VAL A 39 -18.39 19.99 43.85
CA VAL A 39 -17.38 18.92 44.03
C VAL A 39 -17.69 17.73 43.13
N PHE A 40 -18.95 17.34 43.03
CA PHE A 40 -19.35 16.23 42.11
C PHE A 40 -19.05 16.55 40.64
N LEU A 41 -19.39 17.75 40.18
CA LEU A 41 -19.08 18.20 38.81
C LEU A 41 -17.58 18.28 38.58
N ALA A 42 -16.82 18.83 39.53
CA ALA A 42 -15.37 18.90 39.45
C ALA A 42 -14.74 17.49 39.42
N ALA A 43 -15.18 16.60 40.30
CA ALA A 43 -14.74 15.21 40.33
C ALA A 43 -15.11 14.49 39.01
N ARG A 44 -16.33 14.66 38.54
CA ARG A 44 -16.79 14.09 37.26
C ARG A 44 -15.93 14.59 36.10
N THR A 45 -15.69 15.89 35.99
CA THR A 45 -14.85 16.48 34.99
C THR A 45 -13.41 15.92 35.05
N TYR A 46 -12.87 15.75 36.26
CA TYR A 46 -11.53 15.17 36.45
C TYR A 46 -11.47 13.68 36.03
N TYR A 47 -12.50 12.90 36.37
CA TYR A 47 -12.58 11.48 35.99
C TYR A 47 -12.88 11.25 34.51
N GLU A 48 -13.55 12.19 33.85
CA GLU A 48 -13.85 12.14 32.42
C GLU A 48 -12.67 12.61 31.55
N GLN A 49 -11.67 13.28 32.12
CA GLN A 49 -10.45 13.67 31.41
C GLN A 49 -9.66 12.42 31.00
N GLY A 50 -9.52 12.25 29.69
CA GLY A 50 -8.71 11.20 29.10
C GLY A 50 -7.22 11.59 29.06
N PRO A 51 -6.39 10.73 28.46
CA PRO A 51 -4.95 10.96 28.36
C PRO A 51 -4.63 12.20 27.50
N THR A 52 -3.60 12.92 27.92
CA THR A 52 -2.97 13.96 27.12
C THR A 52 -1.81 13.35 26.37
N ILE A 53 -1.68 13.66 25.09
CA ILE A 53 -0.61 13.23 24.21
C ILE A 53 0.05 14.42 23.53
N THR A 54 1.26 14.20 23.03
CA THR A 54 2.02 15.18 22.25
C THR A 54 2.22 14.62 20.86
N ILE A 55 1.93 15.42 19.85
CA ILE A 55 2.08 15.05 18.44
C ILE A 55 2.96 16.10 17.77
N GLN A 56 4.04 15.66 17.14
CA GLN A 56 4.94 16.51 16.36
C GLN A 56 4.46 16.56 14.91
N PHE A 57 4.27 17.74 14.37
CA PHE A 57 3.90 17.98 12.98
C PHE A 57 4.98 18.82 12.30
N LYS A 58 5.18 18.63 11.02
CA LYS A 58 6.09 19.49 10.24
C LYS A 58 5.65 20.94 10.20
N THR A 59 4.36 21.18 10.07
CA THR A 59 3.73 22.51 9.99
C THR A 59 2.49 22.57 10.86
N GLY A 60 2.12 23.78 11.29
CA GLY A 60 0.88 24.03 12.04
C GLY A 60 -0.37 24.22 11.18
N GLU A 61 -0.28 23.96 9.87
CA GLU A 61 -1.40 24.17 8.95
C GLU A 61 -2.59 23.29 9.31
N GLY A 62 -3.76 23.91 9.48
CA GLY A 62 -4.99 23.22 9.87
C GLY A 62 -5.08 22.84 11.35
N LEU A 63 -4.11 23.24 12.19
CA LEU A 63 -4.12 22.99 13.62
C LEU A 63 -4.56 24.24 14.39
N GLU A 64 -5.80 24.26 14.84
CA GLU A 64 -6.36 25.34 15.66
C GLU A 64 -6.65 24.83 17.09
N PRO A 65 -6.01 25.42 18.14
CA PRO A 65 -6.29 25.04 19.53
C PRO A 65 -7.77 25.18 19.87
N GLY A 66 -8.34 24.16 20.51
CA GLY A 66 -9.76 24.12 20.92
C GLY A 66 -10.76 23.87 19.80
N LYS A 67 -10.34 23.87 18.52
CA LYS A 67 -11.24 23.62 17.38
C LYS A 67 -10.91 22.33 16.62
N THR A 68 -9.63 22.10 16.30
CA THR A 68 -9.22 20.91 15.53
C THR A 68 -9.52 19.64 16.31
N ARG A 69 -10.40 18.80 15.76
CA ARG A 69 -10.78 17.51 16.32
C ARG A 69 -9.81 16.42 15.92
N ILE A 70 -9.70 15.41 16.77
CA ILE A 70 -9.01 14.15 16.43
C ILE A 70 -10.08 13.11 16.17
N LYS A 71 -10.02 12.48 14.99
CA LYS A 71 -11.04 11.51 14.56
C LYS A 71 -10.43 10.13 14.31
N TYR A 72 -11.12 9.11 14.77
CA TYR A 72 -10.91 7.72 14.42
C TYR A 72 -12.15 7.15 13.78
N LYS A 73 -12.06 6.71 12.52
CA LYS A 73 -13.22 6.24 11.73
C LYS A 73 -14.38 7.26 11.74
N ASP A 74 -14.06 8.53 11.52
CA ASP A 74 -14.98 9.68 11.52
C ASP A 74 -15.66 9.99 12.89
N VAL A 75 -15.30 9.27 13.95
CA VAL A 75 -15.79 9.54 15.32
C VAL A 75 -14.80 10.45 16.04
N ASP A 76 -15.30 11.50 16.69
CA ASP A 76 -14.48 12.41 17.50
C ASP A 76 -13.97 11.67 18.75
N VAL A 77 -12.65 11.49 18.84
CA VAL A 77 -11.96 10.83 19.95
C VAL A 77 -11.10 11.79 20.79
N GLY A 78 -11.00 13.04 20.38
CA GLY A 78 -10.24 14.07 21.09
C GLY A 78 -10.19 15.39 20.36
N GLN A 79 -9.41 16.32 20.89
CA GLN A 79 -9.18 17.63 20.29
C GLN A 79 -7.77 18.15 20.59
N ILE A 80 -7.27 19.02 19.73
CA ILE A 80 -6.02 19.75 19.94
C ILE A 80 -6.27 20.81 21.00
N ALA A 81 -5.52 20.75 22.10
CA ALA A 81 -5.63 21.69 23.21
C ALA A 81 -4.70 22.88 23.09
N ALA A 82 -3.48 22.67 22.61
CA ALA A 82 -2.47 23.69 22.40
C ALA A 82 -1.59 23.35 21.19
N VAL A 83 -1.04 24.38 20.58
CA VAL A 83 -0.09 24.26 19.47
C VAL A 83 1.06 25.22 19.78
N ALA A 84 2.29 24.72 19.77
CA ALA A 84 3.50 25.49 20.03
C ALA A 84 4.57 25.15 18.99
N LEU A 85 5.44 26.08 18.70
CA LEU A 85 6.63 25.83 17.91
C LEU A 85 7.68 25.15 18.82
N ALA A 86 8.42 24.17 18.30
CA ALA A 86 9.53 23.58 19.02
C ALA A 86 10.63 24.63 19.31
N GLU A 87 11.41 24.45 20.36
CA GLU A 87 12.43 25.40 20.79
C GLU A 87 13.49 25.68 19.71
N ASP A 88 13.76 24.66 18.88
CA ASP A 88 14.68 24.73 17.74
C ASP A 88 14.04 25.29 16.46
N GLY A 89 12.74 25.59 16.49
CA GLY A 89 11.98 26.08 15.33
C GLY A 89 11.78 25.10 14.18
N SER A 90 12.20 23.84 14.34
CA SER A 90 12.21 22.84 13.26
C SER A 90 10.85 22.22 12.98
N HIS A 91 9.96 22.17 13.98
CA HIS A 91 8.67 21.49 13.90
C HIS A 91 7.64 22.09 14.86
N VAL A 92 6.41 21.71 14.71
CA VAL A 92 5.29 22.15 15.55
C VAL A 92 4.89 21.02 16.49
N VAL A 93 4.74 21.35 17.76
CA VAL A 93 4.32 20.41 18.81
C VAL A 93 2.88 20.73 19.18
N ALA A 94 1.96 19.82 18.88
CA ALA A 94 0.57 19.93 19.30
C ALA A 94 0.30 19.06 20.50
N THR A 95 -0.29 19.65 21.53
CA THR A 95 -0.80 18.94 22.71
C THR A 95 -2.27 18.62 22.49
N ALA A 96 -2.62 17.35 22.55
CA ALA A 96 -3.98 16.88 22.34
C ALA A 96 -4.56 16.23 23.60
N ARG A 97 -5.84 16.48 23.87
CA ARG A 97 -6.63 15.80 24.89
C ARG A 97 -7.56 14.82 24.22
N LEU A 98 -7.48 13.56 24.62
CA LEU A 98 -8.37 12.53 24.11
C LEU A 98 -9.45 12.17 25.14
N ALA A 99 -10.52 11.55 24.67
CA ALA A 99 -11.51 10.93 25.52
C ALA A 99 -10.90 9.72 26.25
N ARG A 100 -11.36 9.41 27.44
CA ARG A 100 -10.84 8.28 28.23
C ARG A 100 -10.90 6.95 27.48
N GLN A 101 -11.92 6.75 26.66
CA GLN A 101 -12.10 5.56 25.84
C GLN A 101 -11.01 5.42 24.77
N ALA A 102 -10.42 6.52 24.32
CA ALA A 102 -9.38 6.54 23.33
C ALA A 102 -7.98 6.14 23.87
N SER A 103 -7.83 5.93 25.18
CA SER A 103 -6.55 5.52 25.77
C SER A 103 -6.01 4.21 25.18
N ARG A 104 -6.90 3.30 24.77
CA ARG A 104 -6.54 2.02 24.14
C ARG A 104 -6.05 2.18 22.67
N LEU A 105 -6.28 3.33 22.07
CA LEU A 105 -5.87 3.63 20.71
C LEU A 105 -4.43 4.18 20.63
N LEU A 106 -3.81 4.44 21.79
CA LEU A 106 -2.50 5.09 21.92
C LEU A 106 -1.39 4.05 22.09
N VAL A 107 -1.10 3.34 21.02
CA VAL A 107 -0.01 2.35 20.95
C VAL A 107 1.17 2.89 20.15
N ASP A 108 2.33 2.27 20.28
CA ASP A 108 3.61 2.78 19.75
C ASP A 108 3.58 3.07 18.25
N ASP A 109 2.89 2.26 17.48
CA ASP A 109 2.75 2.36 16.03
C ASP A 109 1.47 3.09 15.57
N THR A 110 0.73 3.75 16.48
CA THR A 110 -0.41 4.61 16.12
C THR A 110 0.06 5.80 15.28
N ARG A 111 -0.67 6.09 14.21
CA ARG A 111 -0.34 7.13 13.24
C ARG A 111 -1.34 8.27 13.32
N PHE A 112 -0.82 9.48 13.17
CA PHE A 112 -1.61 10.70 13.11
C PHE A 112 -1.26 11.47 11.83
N TRP A 113 -2.20 12.17 11.23
CA TRP A 113 -1.99 13.06 10.08
C TRP A 113 -3.07 14.14 10.04
N VAL A 114 -2.77 15.26 9.41
CA VAL A 114 -3.76 16.33 9.18
C VAL A 114 -4.58 16.00 7.94
N VAL A 115 -5.90 16.03 8.07
CA VAL A 115 -6.85 15.97 6.97
C VAL A 115 -7.36 17.38 6.70
N SER A 116 -6.95 17.94 5.57
CA SER A 116 -7.38 19.24 5.07
C SER A 116 -7.72 19.13 3.58
N ALA A 117 -8.48 20.08 3.07
CA ALA A 117 -8.73 20.14 1.64
C ALA A 117 -7.42 20.43 0.92
N LYS A 118 -6.96 19.51 0.09
CA LYS A 118 -5.75 19.65 -0.73
C LYS A 118 -6.09 19.39 -2.19
N VAL A 119 -5.61 20.27 -3.05
CA VAL A 119 -5.64 20.09 -4.51
C VAL A 119 -4.23 19.70 -4.93
N SER A 120 -4.08 18.51 -5.50
CA SER A 120 -2.78 18.00 -5.94
C SER A 120 -2.92 17.46 -7.37
N GLY A 121 -2.39 18.19 -8.33
CA GLY A 121 -2.47 17.83 -9.75
C GLY A 121 -3.93 17.62 -10.21
N SER A 122 -4.28 16.40 -10.60
CA SER A 122 -5.62 16.02 -11.06
C SER A 122 -6.55 15.54 -9.94
N SER A 123 -6.08 15.44 -8.69
CA SER A 123 -6.87 14.93 -7.57
C SER A 123 -7.18 16.01 -6.54
N VAL A 124 -8.42 15.98 -6.04
CA VAL A 124 -8.88 16.83 -4.93
C VAL A 124 -9.23 15.88 -3.78
N SER A 125 -8.56 16.07 -2.65
CA SER A 125 -8.81 15.29 -1.44
C SER A 125 -9.31 16.18 -0.31
N GLY A 126 -10.02 15.59 0.66
CA GLY A 126 -10.48 16.31 1.85
C GLY A 126 -11.57 17.35 1.60
N LEU A 127 -12.37 17.27 0.51
CA LEU A 127 -13.46 18.21 0.21
C LEU A 127 -14.44 18.39 1.38
N GLY A 128 -14.70 17.32 2.14
CA GLY A 128 -15.55 17.38 3.34
C GLY A 128 -15.04 18.37 4.39
N THR A 129 -13.72 18.64 4.41
CA THR A 129 -13.13 19.58 5.38
C THR A 129 -13.36 21.04 5.05
N LEU A 130 -13.83 21.37 3.84
CA LEU A 130 -14.19 22.75 3.50
C LEU A 130 -15.36 23.27 4.35
N LEU A 131 -16.28 22.37 4.75
CA LEU A 131 -17.42 22.70 5.59
C LEU A 131 -17.16 22.39 7.07
N SER A 132 -16.46 21.29 7.37
CA SER A 132 -16.23 20.82 8.75
C SER A 132 -14.95 21.36 9.39
N GLY A 133 -14.10 22.02 8.64
CA GLY A 133 -12.75 22.40 9.07
C GLY A 133 -11.76 21.21 9.00
N ALA A 134 -10.47 21.54 9.08
CA ALA A 134 -9.42 20.53 9.16
C ALA A 134 -9.53 19.71 10.45
N HIS A 135 -9.15 18.44 10.40
CA HIS A 135 -9.10 17.57 11.56
C HIS A 135 -7.85 16.68 11.51
N VAL A 136 -7.49 16.10 12.65
CA VAL A 136 -6.42 15.12 12.73
C VAL A 136 -7.03 13.73 12.61
N GLY A 137 -6.61 13.00 11.58
CA GLY A 137 -6.93 11.58 11.43
C GLY A 137 -6.04 10.73 12.31
N LEU A 138 -6.57 9.62 12.79
CA LEU A 138 -5.89 8.63 13.63
C LEU A 138 -6.07 7.24 13.04
N ASP A 139 -4.99 6.46 12.98
CA ASP A 139 -4.99 5.04 12.61
C ASP A 139 -4.28 4.25 13.71
N VAL A 140 -4.96 3.25 14.25
CA VAL A 140 -4.48 2.48 15.40
C VAL A 140 -3.58 1.36 14.94
N GLY A 141 -2.37 1.32 15.48
CA GLY A 141 -1.42 0.26 15.21
C GLY A 141 -1.78 -1.08 15.85
N LYS A 142 -0.87 -2.03 15.71
CA LYS A 142 -1.01 -3.41 16.23
C LYS A 142 -0.11 -3.68 17.44
N SER A 143 0.69 -2.70 17.85
CA SER A 143 1.56 -2.80 19.02
C SER A 143 0.74 -2.86 20.31
N GLU A 144 1.25 -3.55 21.32
CA GLU A 144 0.68 -3.54 22.66
C GLU A 144 1.31 -2.49 23.59
N ALA A 145 2.44 -1.90 23.16
CA ALA A 145 3.17 -0.90 23.92
C ALA A 145 2.46 0.46 23.87
N ALA A 146 2.05 0.98 25.02
CA ALA A 146 1.43 2.29 25.11
C ALA A 146 2.42 3.42 24.89
N ARG A 147 2.04 4.44 24.11
CA ARG A 147 2.86 5.63 23.82
C ARG A 147 2.04 6.90 23.99
N ARG A 148 2.71 8.02 24.32
CA ARG A 148 2.07 9.34 24.46
C ARG A 148 2.70 10.43 23.59
N ASN A 149 3.86 10.18 23.03
CA ASN A 149 4.56 11.11 22.15
C ASN A 149 4.62 10.51 20.75
N PHE A 150 4.05 11.21 19.77
CA PHE A 150 3.93 10.73 18.40
C PHE A 150 4.54 11.71 17.42
N VAL A 151 4.94 11.19 16.27
CA VAL A 151 5.31 12.00 15.10
C VAL A 151 4.23 11.79 14.05
N ALA A 152 3.63 12.87 13.59
CA ALA A 152 2.58 12.82 12.58
C ALA A 152 3.17 12.47 11.21
N LEU A 153 2.38 11.80 10.39
CA LEU A 153 2.66 11.63 8.97
C LEU A 153 2.39 12.94 8.21
N ASP A 154 3.17 13.22 7.19
CA ASP A 154 2.98 14.40 6.32
C ASP A 154 1.69 14.31 5.50
N THR A 155 1.27 13.10 5.18
CA THR A 155 0.07 12.80 4.39
C THR A 155 -0.69 11.63 5.00
N ALA A 156 -1.99 11.55 4.71
CA ALA A 156 -2.80 10.41 5.08
C ALA A 156 -2.17 9.11 4.56
N PRO A 157 -2.09 8.03 5.37
CA PRO A 157 -1.61 6.76 4.88
C PRO A 157 -2.55 6.24 3.79
N ALA A 158 -1.99 5.73 2.71
CA ALA A 158 -2.77 5.17 1.62
C ALA A 158 -3.64 3.97 2.05
N VAL A 159 -3.22 3.29 3.13
CA VAL A 159 -3.94 2.14 3.72
C VAL A 159 -3.82 2.20 5.23
N THR A 160 -4.94 1.99 5.91
CA THR A 160 -5.02 1.87 7.37
C THR A 160 -4.66 0.44 7.82
N PHE A 161 -4.24 0.29 9.07
CA PHE A 161 -3.83 -1.01 9.62
C PHE A 161 -4.95 -2.05 9.67
N ASP A 162 -6.20 -1.61 9.71
CA ASP A 162 -7.39 -2.46 9.76
C ASP A 162 -8.00 -2.75 8.39
N ALA A 163 -7.44 -2.19 7.30
CA ALA A 163 -7.93 -2.46 5.95
C ALA A 163 -7.75 -3.94 5.60
N PRO A 164 -8.84 -4.65 5.21
CA PRO A 164 -8.74 -6.03 4.79
C PRO A 164 -8.01 -6.14 3.45
N GLY A 165 -6.97 -7.00 3.39
CA GLY A 165 -6.15 -7.19 2.20
C GLY A 165 -4.69 -7.47 2.52
N GLN A 166 -3.85 -7.46 1.48
CA GLN A 166 -2.43 -7.77 1.59
C GLN A 166 -1.56 -6.73 0.88
N VAL A 167 -0.35 -6.57 1.43
CA VAL A 167 0.70 -5.72 0.84
C VAL A 167 1.66 -6.60 0.06
N PHE A 168 2.05 -6.12 -1.15
CA PHE A 168 3.07 -6.73 -1.99
C PHE A 168 4.07 -5.66 -2.45
N VAL A 169 5.19 -6.09 -3.00
CA VAL A 169 6.25 -5.20 -3.50
C VAL A 169 6.44 -5.45 -4.99
N LEU A 170 6.41 -4.40 -5.79
CA LEU A 170 6.74 -4.48 -7.20
C LEU A 170 8.12 -3.88 -7.45
N GLN A 171 8.94 -4.56 -8.23
CA GLN A 171 10.25 -4.09 -8.66
C GLN A 171 10.18 -3.60 -10.11
N ALA A 172 10.54 -2.36 -10.33
CA ALA A 172 10.55 -1.71 -11.63
C ALA A 172 11.91 -1.07 -11.90
N ASP A 173 12.25 -0.95 -13.17
CA ASP A 173 13.46 -0.23 -13.59
C ASP A 173 13.27 1.29 -13.48
N THR A 174 12.04 1.77 -13.71
CA THR A 174 11.64 3.17 -13.60
C THR A 174 10.24 3.29 -13.01
N LEU A 175 9.94 4.41 -12.34
CA LEU A 175 8.62 4.67 -11.76
C LEU A 175 7.55 5.02 -12.82
N GLY A 176 7.96 5.70 -13.90
CA GLY A 176 7.03 6.18 -14.93
C GLY A 176 5.97 7.13 -14.37
N SER A 177 4.70 6.89 -14.71
CA SER A 177 3.55 7.69 -14.25
C SER A 177 2.97 7.23 -12.91
N ILE A 178 3.62 6.31 -12.22
CA ILE A 178 3.12 5.73 -10.97
C ILE A 178 3.40 6.69 -9.80
N SER A 179 2.40 6.91 -8.97
CA SER A 179 2.47 7.72 -7.75
C SER A 179 1.73 7.02 -6.60
N ALA A 180 1.89 7.50 -5.37
CA ALA A 180 1.08 7.03 -4.26
C ALA A 180 -0.41 7.28 -4.56
N GLY A 181 -1.25 6.29 -4.30
CA GLY A 181 -2.67 6.33 -4.66
C GLY A 181 -2.99 5.85 -6.10
N THR A 182 -1.97 5.58 -6.94
CA THR A 182 -2.22 5.00 -8.28
C THR A 182 -3.03 3.70 -8.16
N PRO A 183 -4.17 3.56 -8.89
CA PRO A 183 -5.05 2.40 -8.78
C PRO A 183 -4.41 1.15 -9.38
N ILE A 184 -4.79 -0.01 -8.81
CA ILE A 184 -4.40 -1.32 -9.29
C ILE A 184 -5.64 -2.06 -9.75
N TYR A 185 -5.57 -2.60 -10.96
CA TYR A 185 -6.69 -3.25 -11.63
C TYR A 185 -6.50 -4.76 -11.72
N PHE A 186 -7.56 -5.49 -11.42
CA PHE A 186 -7.72 -6.90 -11.75
C PHE A 186 -8.93 -7.08 -12.65
N ARG A 187 -8.73 -7.60 -13.85
CA ARG A 187 -9.82 -7.71 -14.86
C ARG A 187 -10.62 -6.41 -15.05
N ARG A 188 -9.93 -5.26 -15.07
CA ARG A 188 -10.48 -3.89 -15.19
C ARG A 188 -11.29 -3.41 -13.98
N ILE A 189 -11.30 -4.15 -12.87
CA ILE A 189 -11.91 -3.74 -11.61
C ILE A 189 -10.80 -3.19 -10.72
N GLU A 190 -11.01 -2.07 -10.05
CA GLU A 190 -10.07 -1.53 -9.08
C GLU A 190 -9.96 -2.47 -7.88
N ALA A 191 -8.84 -3.16 -7.79
CA ALA A 191 -8.55 -4.16 -6.77
C ALA A 191 -7.65 -3.63 -5.64
N GLY A 192 -7.00 -2.49 -5.82
CA GLY A 192 -6.05 -1.97 -4.85
C GLY A 192 -5.43 -0.65 -5.27
N GLN A 193 -4.37 -0.26 -4.60
CA GLN A 193 -3.66 0.98 -4.89
C GLN A 193 -2.18 0.90 -4.49
N VAL A 194 -1.37 1.79 -5.07
CA VAL A 194 0.01 2.02 -4.67
C VAL A 194 0.03 2.73 -3.32
N THR A 195 0.78 2.22 -2.36
CA THR A 195 0.91 2.80 -1.02
C THR A 195 2.14 3.68 -0.86
N GLY A 196 3.17 3.43 -1.66
CA GLY A 196 4.41 4.19 -1.64
C GLY A 196 5.44 3.60 -2.61
N PHE A 197 6.56 4.26 -2.71
CA PHE A 197 7.69 3.80 -3.52
C PHE A 197 9.00 4.30 -2.92
N ARG A 198 10.08 3.60 -3.21
CA ARG A 198 11.44 3.98 -2.83
C ARG A 198 12.43 3.46 -3.88
N LEU A 199 13.59 4.08 -3.95
CA LEU A 199 14.73 3.50 -4.66
C LEU A 199 15.34 2.40 -3.80
N ASP A 200 15.89 1.38 -4.44
CA ASP A 200 16.74 0.40 -3.78
C ASP A 200 18.03 1.07 -3.26
N GLU A 201 18.77 0.37 -2.40
CA GLU A 201 20.00 0.91 -1.78
C GLU A 201 21.08 1.26 -2.83
N GLU A 202 21.05 0.62 -4.01
CA GLU A 202 22.00 0.83 -5.08
C GLU A 202 21.53 1.91 -6.10
N GLY A 203 20.29 2.39 -5.98
CA GLY A 203 19.68 3.36 -6.90
C GLY A 203 19.40 2.80 -8.30
N LYS A 204 19.40 1.47 -8.47
CA LYS A 204 19.22 0.81 -9.76
C LYS A 204 17.78 0.44 -10.06
N ARG A 205 16.95 0.26 -9.05
CA ARG A 205 15.56 -0.18 -9.18
C ARG A 205 14.65 0.62 -8.27
N VAL A 206 13.41 0.71 -8.67
CA VAL A 206 12.34 1.28 -7.86
C VAL A 206 11.53 0.15 -7.24
N GLU A 207 11.41 0.17 -5.93
CA GLU A 207 10.47 -0.68 -5.20
C GLU A 207 9.17 0.08 -4.99
N VAL A 208 8.09 -0.45 -5.52
CA VAL A 208 6.74 0.11 -5.40
C VAL A 208 5.95 -0.77 -4.44
N GLN A 209 5.55 -0.22 -3.31
CA GLN A 209 4.68 -0.90 -2.38
C GLN A 209 3.23 -0.77 -2.84
N ILE A 210 2.54 -1.88 -2.88
CA ILE A 210 1.14 -1.96 -3.31
C ILE A 210 0.29 -2.63 -2.25
N PHE A 211 -0.98 -2.24 -2.18
CA PHE A 211 -1.98 -2.88 -1.37
C PHE A 211 -3.12 -3.39 -2.25
N ILE A 212 -3.41 -4.68 -2.14
CA ILE A 212 -4.56 -5.31 -2.80
C ILE A 212 -5.63 -5.56 -1.74
N LYS A 213 -6.82 -5.00 -1.97
CA LYS A 213 -7.98 -5.10 -1.09
C LYS A 213 -8.55 -6.52 -1.10
N ALA A 214 -9.06 -7.01 0.02
CA ALA A 214 -9.90 -8.19 0.01
C ALA A 214 -11.23 -7.88 -0.72
N PRO A 215 -11.79 -8.83 -1.48
CA PRO A 215 -11.38 -10.21 -1.64
C PRO A 215 -10.39 -10.46 -2.81
N TYR A 216 -9.85 -9.41 -3.43
CA TYR A 216 -9.00 -9.54 -4.63
C TYR A 216 -7.59 -10.03 -4.33
N ASP A 217 -7.12 -9.86 -3.09
CA ASP A 217 -5.81 -10.33 -2.63
C ASP A 217 -5.62 -11.85 -2.78
N ARG A 218 -6.70 -12.62 -2.68
CA ARG A 218 -6.69 -14.08 -2.90
C ARG A 218 -6.36 -14.50 -4.34
N PHE A 219 -6.51 -13.58 -5.31
CA PHE A 219 -6.21 -13.83 -6.71
C PHE A 219 -4.76 -13.54 -7.07
N VAL A 220 -3.96 -13.07 -6.12
CA VAL A 220 -2.53 -12.89 -6.29
C VAL A 220 -1.83 -14.18 -5.89
N SER A 221 -1.16 -14.81 -6.84
CA SER A 221 -0.36 -16.01 -6.64
C SER A 221 1.11 -15.76 -6.94
N ALA A 222 1.97 -16.74 -6.69
CA ALA A 222 3.40 -16.63 -6.96
C ALA A 222 3.71 -16.32 -8.44
N ASP A 223 2.84 -16.76 -9.38
CA ASP A 223 2.98 -16.57 -10.82
C ASP A 223 2.25 -15.33 -11.35
N SER A 224 1.65 -14.53 -10.48
CA SER A 224 0.97 -13.30 -10.91
C SER A 224 1.91 -12.36 -11.62
N ARG A 225 1.41 -11.74 -12.69
CA ARG A 225 2.14 -10.80 -13.54
C ARG A 225 1.55 -9.42 -13.40
N PHE A 226 2.40 -8.46 -13.12
CA PHE A 226 2.02 -7.05 -12.94
C PHE A 226 2.61 -6.21 -14.05
N TRP A 227 1.84 -5.29 -14.62
CA TRP A 227 2.31 -4.37 -15.66
C TRP A 227 1.77 -2.97 -15.48
N ASN A 228 2.48 -2.00 -16.06
CA ASN A 228 2.00 -0.63 -16.11
C ASN A 228 0.83 -0.55 -17.11
N ALA A 229 -0.33 -0.16 -16.61
CA ALA A 229 -1.59 0.01 -17.36
C ALA A 229 -1.84 1.48 -17.74
N GLY A 230 -0.98 2.39 -17.32
CA GLY A 230 -1.04 3.81 -17.63
C GLY A 230 -0.38 4.09 -18.98
N GLY A 231 -1.12 3.95 -20.06
CA GLY A 231 -0.60 4.25 -21.38
C GLY A 231 -1.44 3.58 -22.48
N VAL A 232 -1.05 3.88 -23.72
CA VAL A 232 -1.61 3.26 -24.92
C VAL A 232 -0.59 2.25 -25.41
N ASP A 233 -0.91 0.97 -25.36
CA ASP A 233 -0.09 -0.10 -25.94
C ASP A 233 -0.42 -0.21 -27.43
N VAL A 234 0.49 0.26 -28.27
CA VAL A 234 0.35 0.20 -29.73
C VAL A 234 1.21 -0.93 -30.27
N LYS A 235 0.57 -1.93 -30.85
CA LYS A 235 1.23 -3.03 -31.54
C LYS A 235 1.07 -2.86 -33.04
N LEU A 236 2.19 -2.90 -33.73
CA LEU A 236 2.26 -3.03 -35.20
C LEU A 236 2.46 -4.51 -35.51
N GLY A 237 1.49 -5.14 -36.10
CA GLY A 237 1.56 -6.54 -36.52
C GLY A 237 1.09 -6.72 -37.97
N PRO A 238 1.17 -7.95 -38.53
CA PRO A 238 0.67 -8.26 -39.87
C PRO A 238 -0.82 -7.94 -40.04
N GLU A 239 -1.58 -7.88 -38.93
CA GLU A 239 -3.01 -7.55 -38.93
C GLU A 239 -3.29 -6.04 -38.81
N GLY A 240 -2.23 -5.20 -38.89
CA GLY A 240 -2.33 -3.75 -38.78
C GLY A 240 -1.96 -3.20 -37.40
N VAL A 241 -2.45 -1.99 -37.11
CA VAL A 241 -2.21 -1.30 -35.86
C VAL A 241 -3.26 -1.74 -34.83
N GLN A 242 -2.82 -2.43 -33.80
CA GLN A 242 -3.66 -2.75 -32.63
C GLN A 242 -3.38 -1.78 -31.50
N VAL A 243 -4.40 -1.06 -31.06
CA VAL A 243 -4.31 -0.15 -29.93
C VAL A 243 -5.02 -0.80 -28.74
N ASN A 244 -4.27 -1.16 -27.72
CA ASN A 244 -4.80 -1.72 -26.48
C ASN A 244 -4.68 -0.70 -25.35
N THR A 245 -5.78 -0.47 -24.67
CA THR A 245 -5.85 0.34 -23.45
C THR A 245 -6.71 -0.36 -22.40
N GLU A 246 -6.30 -0.33 -21.16
CA GLU A 246 -7.04 -0.96 -20.07
C GLU A 246 -8.31 -0.16 -19.72
N SER A 247 -8.21 1.17 -19.64
CA SER A 247 -9.34 2.06 -19.44
C SER A 247 -8.96 3.51 -19.79
N LEU A 248 -9.94 4.35 -20.12
CA LEU A 248 -9.70 5.79 -20.32
C LEU A 248 -9.21 6.47 -19.04
N ALA A 249 -9.64 6.02 -17.87
CA ALA A 249 -9.17 6.52 -16.59
C ALA A 249 -7.69 6.18 -16.37
N SER A 250 -7.23 4.99 -16.77
CA SER A 250 -5.83 4.59 -16.62
C SER A 250 -4.88 5.34 -17.58
N ILE A 251 -5.37 5.86 -18.70
CA ILE A 251 -4.57 6.70 -19.60
C ILE A 251 -4.19 8.02 -18.91
N VAL A 252 -5.16 8.63 -18.19
CA VAL A 252 -5.00 9.94 -17.57
C VAL A 252 -4.35 9.85 -16.18
N ALA A 253 -4.82 8.93 -15.36
CA ALA A 253 -4.39 8.79 -13.96
C ALA A 253 -3.21 7.83 -13.75
N GLY A 254 -2.80 7.11 -14.79
CA GLY A 254 -1.91 5.98 -14.66
C GLY A 254 -2.63 4.75 -14.08
N GLY A 255 -1.92 3.66 -13.93
CA GLY A 255 -2.48 2.44 -13.33
C GLY A 255 -1.49 1.29 -13.38
N ILE A 256 -1.71 0.33 -12.52
CA ILE A 256 -1.06 -0.99 -12.57
C ILE A 256 -2.17 -2.02 -12.77
N ALA A 257 -1.93 -3.01 -13.61
CA ALA A 257 -2.85 -4.13 -13.73
C ALA A 257 -2.12 -5.44 -13.46
N PHE A 258 -2.86 -6.45 -13.05
CA PHE A 258 -2.29 -7.78 -12.85
C PHE A 258 -3.24 -8.88 -13.35
N LEU A 259 -2.63 -10.02 -13.65
CA LEU A 259 -3.29 -11.25 -14.01
C LEU A 259 -2.50 -12.43 -13.45
N THR A 260 -3.22 -13.46 -13.02
CA THR A 260 -2.65 -14.77 -12.74
C THR A 260 -2.94 -15.68 -13.93
N PRO A 261 -1.90 -16.25 -14.59
CA PRO A 261 -2.11 -17.15 -15.73
C PRO A 261 -2.96 -18.36 -15.35
N GLU A 262 -3.84 -18.80 -16.25
CA GLU A 262 -4.63 -20.02 -16.07
C GLU A 262 -3.73 -21.26 -16.12
N GLY A 263 -4.00 -22.23 -15.24
CA GLY A 263 -3.22 -23.48 -15.15
C GLY A 263 -1.97 -23.40 -14.28
N ALA A 264 -1.71 -22.28 -13.63
CA ALA A 264 -0.74 -22.22 -12.56
C ALA A 264 -1.40 -22.78 -11.29
N ASP A 265 -1.05 -24.01 -10.89
CA ASP A 265 -1.31 -24.55 -9.54
C ASP A 265 -0.40 -23.82 -8.53
N SER A 266 -0.39 -22.48 -8.61
CA SER A 266 0.53 -21.71 -7.82
C SER A 266 -0.06 -21.38 -6.47
N GLU A 267 0.78 -21.54 -5.45
CA GLU A 267 0.43 -21.16 -4.08
C GLU A 267 0.02 -19.68 -4.02
N PRO A 268 -0.93 -19.32 -3.15
CA PRO A 268 -1.23 -17.92 -2.88
C PRO A 268 0.04 -17.13 -2.53
N ALA A 269 0.16 -15.94 -3.05
CA ALA A 269 1.33 -15.10 -2.78
C ALA A 269 1.46 -14.78 -1.30
N LYS A 270 2.68 -14.82 -0.78
CA LYS A 270 2.98 -14.45 0.60
C LYS A 270 2.95 -12.93 0.78
N ARG A 271 2.62 -12.48 1.99
CA ARG A 271 2.69 -11.07 2.34
C ARG A 271 4.09 -10.51 2.06
N ASN A 272 4.15 -9.30 1.49
CA ASN A 272 5.39 -8.64 1.07
C ASN A 272 6.19 -9.39 0.00
N GLN A 273 5.58 -10.35 -0.70
CA GLN A 273 6.23 -10.99 -1.84
C GLN A 273 6.56 -9.96 -2.90
N ALA A 274 7.76 -10.07 -3.45
CA ALA A 274 8.23 -9.21 -4.53
C ALA A 274 7.84 -9.78 -5.89
N PHE A 275 7.35 -8.91 -6.79
CA PHE A 275 7.02 -9.22 -8.17
C PHE A 275 7.72 -8.23 -9.09
N ARG A 276 7.97 -8.63 -10.33
CA ARG A 276 8.43 -7.72 -11.34
C ARG A 276 7.27 -6.90 -11.91
N LEU A 277 7.47 -5.58 -12.04
CA LEU A 277 6.56 -4.70 -12.77
C LEU A 277 7.04 -4.58 -14.21
N PHE A 278 6.24 -5.07 -15.14
CA PHE A 278 6.52 -5.01 -16.56
C PHE A 278 6.06 -3.66 -17.14
N PRO A 279 6.75 -3.15 -18.19
CA PRO A 279 6.38 -1.88 -18.83
C PRO A 279 4.98 -1.89 -19.45
N ASN A 280 4.54 -3.04 -19.97
CA ASN A 280 3.22 -3.20 -20.59
C ASN A 280 2.71 -4.64 -20.47
N ARG A 281 1.43 -4.83 -20.83
CA ARG A 281 0.76 -6.12 -20.79
C ARG A 281 1.41 -7.17 -21.69
N SER A 282 1.85 -6.75 -22.85
CA SER A 282 2.44 -7.65 -23.85
C SER A 282 3.70 -8.31 -23.32
N GLU A 283 4.56 -7.53 -22.67
CA GLU A 283 5.76 -8.08 -22.02
C GLU A 283 5.45 -8.92 -20.78
N ALA A 284 4.46 -8.50 -19.99
CA ALA A 284 4.06 -9.26 -18.82
C ALA A 284 3.52 -10.65 -19.18
N LEU A 285 2.79 -10.76 -20.30
CA LEU A 285 2.17 -12.01 -20.75
C LEU A 285 3.04 -12.81 -21.73
N LYS A 286 4.20 -12.29 -22.13
CA LYS A 286 5.18 -13.16 -22.78
C LYS A 286 5.50 -14.30 -21.82
N GLN A 287 5.11 -15.50 -22.18
CA GLN A 287 5.50 -16.66 -21.38
C GLN A 287 7.03 -16.66 -21.29
N PRO A 288 7.64 -16.74 -20.11
CA PRO A 288 9.04 -17.08 -20.06
C PRO A 288 9.10 -18.45 -20.66
N HIS A 289 9.70 -18.53 -21.85
CA HIS A 289 9.91 -19.82 -22.46
C HIS A 289 10.82 -20.59 -21.49
N SER A 290 10.27 -21.58 -20.83
CA SER A 290 10.95 -22.39 -19.82
C SER A 290 12.19 -23.08 -20.38
N GLN A 291 12.31 -23.13 -21.71
CA GLN A 291 13.46 -23.63 -22.43
C GLN A 291 13.65 -22.80 -23.70
N LEU A 292 14.67 -21.96 -23.70
CA LEU A 292 15.17 -21.27 -24.89
C LEU A 292 16.31 -22.08 -25.47
N LEU A 293 16.19 -22.49 -26.72
CA LEU A 293 17.30 -23.09 -27.45
C LEU A 293 17.84 -22.09 -28.43
N SER A 294 19.11 -21.67 -28.23
CA SER A 294 19.78 -20.75 -29.12
C SER A 294 20.48 -21.51 -30.25
N TYR A 295 20.23 -21.09 -31.47
CA TYR A 295 20.92 -21.55 -32.67
C TYR A 295 21.57 -20.36 -33.37
N VAL A 296 22.69 -20.64 -34.02
CA VAL A 296 23.39 -19.68 -34.87
C VAL A 296 23.20 -20.09 -36.31
N LEU A 297 22.58 -19.22 -37.11
CA LEU A 297 22.38 -19.38 -38.51
C LEU A 297 23.44 -18.55 -39.28
N ARG A 298 24.05 -19.13 -40.27
CA ARG A 298 24.99 -18.41 -41.15
C ARG A 298 24.33 -18.15 -42.47
N PHE A 299 24.39 -16.88 -42.90
CA PHE A 299 23.89 -16.45 -44.19
C PHE A 299 25.05 -15.86 -45.01
N SER A 300 25.18 -16.32 -46.22
CA SER A 300 26.08 -15.72 -47.23
C SER A 300 25.41 -14.59 -48.02
N GLU A 301 24.08 -14.50 -47.90
CA GLU A 301 23.28 -13.50 -48.59
C GLU A 301 22.92 -12.32 -47.69
N SER A 302 22.39 -11.25 -48.27
CA SER A 302 21.98 -10.07 -47.54
C SER A 302 20.78 -10.37 -46.67
N VAL A 303 20.88 -10.10 -45.38
CA VAL A 303 19.77 -10.17 -44.41
C VAL A 303 19.01 -8.83 -44.30
N ARG A 304 18.98 -8.03 -45.36
CA ARG A 304 18.32 -6.72 -45.41
C ARG A 304 16.82 -6.89 -45.12
N GLY A 305 16.32 -6.20 -44.10
CA GLY A 305 14.94 -6.30 -43.64
C GLY A 305 14.75 -7.18 -42.43
N LEU A 306 15.74 -8.01 -42.08
CA LEU A 306 15.71 -8.76 -40.81
C LEU A 306 16.11 -7.84 -39.68
N SER A 307 15.39 -7.91 -38.56
CA SER A 307 15.67 -7.16 -37.34
C SER A 307 15.69 -8.07 -36.11
N VAL A 308 16.34 -7.63 -35.03
CA VAL A 308 16.24 -8.28 -33.73
C VAL A 308 14.78 -8.24 -33.31
N GLY A 309 14.26 -9.37 -32.81
CA GLY A 309 12.83 -9.54 -32.48
C GLY A 309 11.96 -10.02 -33.66
N ALA A 310 12.52 -10.17 -34.87
CA ALA A 310 11.78 -10.75 -35.99
C ALA A 310 11.40 -12.22 -35.69
N PRO A 311 10.17 -12.65 -36.06
CA PRO A 311 9.75 -14.02 -35.83
C PRO A 311 10.52 -15.02 -36.66
N VAL A 312 10.80 -16.19 -36.11
CA VAL A 312 11.26 -17.38 -36.81
C VAL A 312 10.05 -18.30 -36.98
N ASP A 313 9.63 -18.46 -38.23
CA ASP A 313 8.42 -19.20 -38.55
C ASP A 313 8.75 -20.60 -39.08
N PHE A 314 7.99 -21.58 -38.62
CA PHE A 314 7.95 -22.91 -39.24
C PHE A 314 6.58 -23.11 -39.89
N ARG A 315 6.56 -23.06 -41.22
CA ARG A 315 5.33 -23.17 -42.02
C ARG A 315 4.23 -22.17 -41.63
N GLY A 316 4.61 -20.92 -41.28
CA GLY A 316 3.69 -19.88 -40.87
C GLY A 316 3.32 -19.90 -39.37
N ILE A 317 3.91 -20.80 -38.57
CA ILE A 317 3.73 -20.82 -37.12
C ILE A 317 4.99 -20.22 -36.50
N PRO A 318 4.88 -19.14 -35.70
CA PRO A 318 6.05 -18.54 -35.06
C PRO A 318 6.59 -19.46 -33.97
N VAL A 319 7.76 -20.04 -34.20
CA VAL A 319 8.44 -21.00 -33.33
C VAL A 319 9.64 -20.41 -32.59
N GLY A 320 10.02 -19.18 -32.92
CA GLY A 320 11.18 -18.53 -32.34
C GLY A 320 11.26 -17.05 -32.67
N GLU A 321 12.36 -16.43 -32.30
CA GLU A 321 12.67 -15.02 -32.63
C GLU A 321 14.16 -14.83 -32.84
N VAL A 322 14.52 -13.81 -33.65
CA VAL A 322 15.90 -13.36 -33.85
C VAL A 322 16.36 -12.61 -32.59
N THR A 323 17.47 -13.04 -32.00
CA THR A 323 18.03 -12.42 -30.78
C THR A 323 19.22 -11.51 -31.08
N ALA A 324 20.03 -11.82 -32.09
CA ALA A 324 21.14 -10.96 -32.52
C ALA A 324 21.48 -11.16 -33.99
N ILE A 325 22.01 -10.12 -34.62
CA ILE A 325 22.53 -10.14 -35.99
C ILE A 325 23.93 -9.56 -35.91
N ARG A 326 24.94 -10.36 -36.31
CA ARG A 326 26.33 -9.96 -36.24
C ARG A 326 27.05 -10.30 -37.56
N PRO A 327 28.00 -9.47 -38.04
CA PRO A 327 28.87 -9.84 -39.15
C PRO A 327 29.83 -10.96 -38.71
N ASP A 328 30.05 -11.94 -39.58
CA ASP A 328 31.01 -13.04 -39.39
C ASP A 328 32.33 -12.69 -40.09
N PHE A 329 33.27 -12.14 -39.33
CA PHE A 329 34.60 -11.82 -39.84
C PHE A 329 35.57 -12.95 -39.53
N HIS A 330 35.86 -13.77 -40.53
CA HIS A 330 36.94 -14.75 -40.42
C HIS A 330 38.18 -14.20 -41.12
N PRO A 331 39.31 -14.00 -40.42
CA PRO A 331 40.51 -13.38 -41.00
C PRO A 331 41.11 -14.12 -42.20
N ARG A 332 40.67 -15.35 -42.48
CA ARG A 332 41.13 -16.20 -43.56
C ARG A 332 40.05 -16.51 -44.61
N ALA A 333 38.84 -16.01 -44.43
CA ALA A 333 37.76 -16.24 -45.39
C ALA A 333 37.65 -15.06 -46.33
N THR A 334 37.60 -15.37 -47.62
CA THR A 334 37.42 -14.39 -48.73
C THR A 334 35.95 -13.90 -48.77
N ASP A 335 35.06 -14.48 -47.94
CA ASP A 335 33.65 -14.20 -47.96
C ASP A 335 33.18 -13.65 -46.59
N LEU A 336 32.41 -12.56 -46.66
CA LEU A 336 31.82 -11.91 -45.50
C LEU A 336 30.45 -12.53 -45.27
N GLY A 337 30.35 -13.40 -44.26
CA GLY A 337 29.09 -13.97 -43.83
C GLY A 337 28.37 -13.10 -42.76
N LEU A 338 27.13 -13.43 -42.53
CA LEU A 338 26.33 -12.86 -41.43
C LEU A 338 25.90 -13.99 -40.48
N MET A 339 26.10 -13.78 -39.20
CA MET A 339 25.59 -14.66 -38.13
C MET A 339 24.31 -14.08 -37.58
N VAL A 340 23.26 -14.87 -37.60
CA VAL A 340 21.96 -14.56 -37.01
C VAL A 340 21.74 -15.53 -35.85
N GLU A 341 21.71 -15.01 -34.64
CA GLU A 341 21.35 -15.79 -33.46
C GLU A 341 19.84 -15.82 -33.36
N VAL A 342 19.27 -17.00 -33.17
CA VAL A 342 17.83 -17.20 -33.04
C VAL A 342 17.54 -17.99 -31.75
N ALA A 343 16.50 -17.61 -31.06
CA ALA A 343 15.94 -18.36 -29.95
C ALA A 343 14.73 -19.14 -30.43
N ILE A 344 14.76 -20.46 -30.32
CA ILE A 344 13.63 -21.34 -30.64
C ILE A 344 12.89 -21.70 -29.34
N PHE A 345 11.57 -21.73 -29.42
CA PHE A 345 10.66 -22.01 -28.31
C PHE A 345 10.07 -23.43 -28.46
N PRO A 346 10.66 -24.46 -27.85
CA PRO A 346 10.19 -25.84 -27.97
C PRO A 346 8.72 -26.04 -27.60
N GLY A 347 8.25 -25.31 -26.58
CA GLY A 347 6.87 -25.38 -26.14
C GLY A 347 5.81 -24.94 -27.17
N ARG A 348 6.20 -24.24 -28.24
CA ARG A 348 5.30 -23.86 -29.35
C ARG A 348 5.16 -24.95 -30.41
N LEU A 349 6.04 -25.94 -30.39
CA LEU A 349 6.04 -27.09 -31.29
C LEU A 349 5.33 -28.30 -30.64
N GLN A 350 4.34 -28.08 -29.79
CA GLN A 350 3.56 -29.16 -29.19
C GLN A 350 2.84 -29.95 -30.27
N THR A 351 3.17 -31.22 -30.42
CA THR A 351 2.44 -32.15 -31.27
C THR A 351 1.18 -32.63 -30.56
N TYR A 352 0.04 -32.56 -31.23
CA TYR A 352 -1.18 -33.25 -30.79
C TYR A 352 -0.92 -34.74 -30.73
N SER A 353 -0.80 -35.30 -29.55
CA SER A 353 -0.75 -36.75 -29.37
C SER A 353 -2.14 -37.36 -29.55
N GLN A 354 -2.24 -38.36 -30.38
CA GLN A 354 -3.37 -39.31 -30.33
C GLN A 354 -3.37 -40.02 -28.98
N PRO A 355 -4.55 -40.32 -28.40
CA PRO A 355 -4.65 -41.03 -27.13
C PRO A 355 -3.85 -42.33 -27.21
N GLY A 356 -2.81 -42.48 -26.36
CA GLY A 356 -2.01 -43.73 -26.23
C GLY A 356 -0.60 -43.66 -26.80
N LYS A 357 -0.12 -42.54 -27.38
CA LYS A 357 1.28 -42.41 -27.81
C LYS A 357 1.94 -41.23 -27.07
N THR A 358 3.14 -41.48 -26.60
CA THR A 358 4.02 -40.56 -25.86
C THR A 358 4.19 -39.24 -26.60
N THR A 359 3.89 -38.14 -25.92
CA THR A 359 4.08 -36.77 -26.38
C THR A 359 5.58 -36.52 -26.54
N PHE A 360 6.05 -36.23 -27.74
CA PHE A 360 7.47 -35.96 -28.01
C PHE A 360 7.97 -34.70 -27.27
N PHE A 361 7.07 -33.78 -26.89
CA PHE A 361 7.43 -32.55 -26.19
C PHE A 361 6.35 -32.23 -25.15
N GLY A 362 6.38 -32.92 -24.00
CA GLY A 362 5.59 -32.59 -22.81
C GLY A 362 6.26 -31.49 -22.00
N LYS A 363 5.57 -31.02 -20.94
CA LYS A 363 6.07 -30.03 -19.98
C LYS A 363 7.45 -30.41 -19.38
N ASP A 364 7.81 -31.70 -19.46
CA ASP A 364 9.03 -32.31 -18.90
C ASP A 364 10.06 -32.75 -19.98
N ALA A 365 9.86 -32.39 -21.25
CA ALA A 365 10.83 -32.72 -22.32
C ALA A 365 12.15 -32.00 -22.07
N HIS A 366 13.23 -32.76 -21.93
CA HIS A 366 14.56 -32.21 -21.74
C HIS A 366 15.03 -31.47 -22.99
N SER A 367 15.80 -30.39 -22.83
CA SER A 367 16.38 -29.60 -23.90
C SER A 367 17.17 -30.43 -24.90
N ASP A 368 17.74 -31.55 -24.46
CA ASP A 368 18.57 -32.45 -25.28
C ASP A 368 17.74 -33.27 -26.27
N ASP A 369 16.52 -33.69 -25.90
CA ASP A 369 15.62 -34.41 -26.80
C ASP A 369 15.18 -33.52 -27.97
N PHE A 370 14.95 -32.24 -27.69
CA PHE A 370 14.58 -31.27 -28.72
C PHE A 370 15.77 -30.96 -29.64
N ARG A 371 16.99 -30.84 -29.09
CA ARG A 371 18.19 -30.66 -29.87
C ARG A 371 18.41 -31.81 -30.84
N ALA A 372 18.32 -33.05 -30.32
CA ALA A 372 18.45 -34.23 -31.15
C ALA A 372 17.41 -34.27 -32.29
N PHE A 373 16.18 -33.85 -32.03
CA PHE A 373 15.13 -33.73 -33.03
C PHE A 373 15.47 -32.68 -34.13
N ILE A 374 15.90 -31.50 -33.73
CA ILE A 374 16.30 -30.45 -34.70
C ILE A 374 17.51 -30.90 -35.51
N ASP A 375 18.50 -31.54 -34.89
CA ASP A 375 19.67 -32.07 -35.59
C ASP A 375 19.26 -33.13 -36.64
N GLN A 376 18.29 -33.98 -36.32
CA GLN A 376 17.74 -34.92 -37.29
C GLN A 376 16.99 -34.23 -38.42
N LEU A 377 16.24 -33.16 -38.16
CA LEU A 377 15.60 -32.37 -39.21
C LEU A 377 16.63 -31.67 -40.12
N ILE A 378 17.70 -31.12 -39.51
CA ILE A 378 18.80 -30.51 -40.25
C ILE A 378 19.50 -31.57 -41.17
N ALA A 379 19.74 -32.78 -40.65
CA ALA A 379 20.28 -33.90 -41.43
C ALA A 379 19.37 -34.29 -42.60
N ASN A 380 18.05 -34.18 -42.40
CA ASN A 380 17.03 -34.46 -43.42
C ASN A 380 16.73 -33.25 -44.33
N GLY A 381 17.54 -32.21 -44.29
CA GLY A 381 17.46 -31.09 -45.24
C GLY A 381 16.69 -29.86 -44.72
N LEU A 382 16.38 -29.74 -43.43
CA LEU A 382 15.85 -28.49 -42.87
C LEU A 382 16.87 -27.37 -43.09
N ARG A 383 16.42 -26.26 -43.64
CA ARG A 383 17.25 -25.06 -43.86
C ARG A 383 16.46 -23.82 -43.47
N ALA A 384 17.15 -22.83 -42.94
CA ALA A 384 16.59 -21.50 -42.71
C ALA A 384 16.59 -20.70 -44.01
N GLN A 385 15.52 -20.00 -44.28
CA GLN A 385 15.35 -19.12 -45.41
C GLN A 385 14.83 -17.76 -44.91
N LEU A 386 15.27 -16.67 -45.58
CA LEU A 386 14.82 -15.30 -45.34
C LEU A 386 13.60 -14.98 -46.19
#